data_8969f4fa4e2f1c83f6972f8f991f719f
#
_entry.id   8969f4fa4e2f1c83f6972f8f991f719f
#
_cell.length_a   1.000
_cell.length_b   1.000
_cell.length_c   1.000
_cell.angle_alpha   90.00
_cell.angle_beta   90.00
_cell.angle_gamma   90.00
#
_symmetry.space_group_name_H-M   'P 1'
#
loop_
_entity.id
_entity.type
_entity.pdbx_description
1 polymer ?
#
loop_
_entity_poly.entity_id
_entity_poly.type
_entity_poly.pdbx_seq_one_letter_code
_entity_poly.pdbx_strand_id
1 'polypeptide(L)'
;MRWIREHKLISVLVIVLLILSVIFGVSVLKGGGGNGATGVVNKGVSVISGGFSSVTGAIKDNVSGIFSYKKLQAEVERLEDENQQLRKELAEVGLDREDLEELERLSQVLNYEYTEKKFDLVTADITSLDGSNWTNVFTINRGTESGIKAGNAVVNGMGLVGRVQETGKGWSKVVSLIDEDCDISFKLIRDRKQLGIVSGSAGGGISGYMMDAGSTVSEGDIIVTSGLGIYPAGITIGNVKTVVYNSNTLLKEITVESAVNFKELEKVAVIK
;
A
#
# COMPACT_ATOMS: atom_id res chain seq x y z
N MET A 1 -39.10 2.67 -38.15
CA MET A 1 -37.74 3.19 -38.42
C MET A 1 -36.75 3.11 -37.24
N ARG A 2 -37.16 2.80 -36.00
CA ARG A 2 -36.25 2.62 -34.85
C ARG A 2 -35.40 1.33 -34.93
N TRP A 3 -35.96 0.24 -35.41
CA TRP A 3 -35.28 -1.08 -35.48
C TRP A 3 -34.04 -1.10 -36.39
N ILE A 4 -34.03 -0.30 -37.48
CA ILE A 4 -32.91 -0.18 -38.44
C ILE A 4 -31.69 0.51 -37.80
N ARG A 5 -31.89 1.34 -36.77
CA ARG A 5 -30.82 2.04 -36.05
C ARG A 5 -30.10 1.16 -34.99
N GLU A 6 -30.83 0.19 -34.46
CA GLU A 6 -30.30 -0.70 -33.42
C GLU A 6 -29.47 -1.87 -33.99
N HIS A 7 -29.79 -2.27 -35.26
CA HIS A 7 -29.12 -3.40 -35.91
C HIS A 7 -28.44 -3.04 -37.22
N LYS A 8 -27.55 -2.06 -37.19
CA LYS A 8 -26.89 -1.54 -38.41
C LYS A 8 -26.20 -2.63 -39.25
N LEU A 9 -25.57 -3.62 -38.63
CA LEU A 9 -24.88 -4.72 -39.30
C LEU A 9 -25.87 -5.66 -40.02
N ILE A 10 -27.01 -5.97 -39.39
CA ILE A 10 -28.06 -6.83 -39.97
C ILE A 10 -28.75 -6.08 -41.12
N SER A 11 -28.98 -4.79 -40.97
CA SER A 11 -29.59 -3.93 -42.01
C SER A 11 -28.71 -3.85 -43.27
N VAL A 12 -27.39 -3.71 -43.12
CA VAL A 12 -26.46 -3.72 -44.25
C VAL A 12 -26.41 -5.09 -44.92
N LEU A 13 -26.41 -6.19 -44.15
CA LEU A 13 -26.41 -7.55 -44.68
C LEU A 13 -27.68 -7.85 -45.50
N VAL A 14 -28.84 -7.41 -45.04
CA VAL A 14 -30.13 -7.55 -45.80
C VAL A 14 -30.09 -6.75 -47.07
N ILE A 15 -29.58 -5.53 -47.08
CA ILE A 15 -29.45 -4.70 -48.28
C ILE A 15 -28.52 -5.35 -49.30
N VAL A 16 -27.38 -5.89 -48.87
CA VAL A 16 -26.45 -6.61 -49.75
C VAL A 16 -27.10 -7.84 -50.35
N LEU A 17 -27.86 -8.61 -49.56
CA LEU A 17 -28.59 -9.80 -50.04
C LEU A 17 -29.67 -9.45 -51.05
N LEU A 18 -30.40 -8.34 -50.85
CA LEU A 18 -31.38 -7.81 -51.80
C LEU A 18 -30.73 -7.38 -53.12
N ILE A 19 -29.59 -6.69 -53.06
CA ILE A 19 -28.87 -6.29 -54.28
C ILE A 19 -28.39 -7.52 -55.07
N LEU A 20 -27.84 -8.52 -54.39
CA LEU A 20 -27.42 -9.79 -54.99
C LEU A 20 -28.60 -10.54 -55.62
N SER A 21 -29.77 -10.57 -54.97
CA SER A 21 -31.02 -11.17 -55.51
C SER A 21 -31.50 -10.46 -56.78
N VAL A 22 -31.44 -9.13 -56.80
CA VAL A 22 -31.81 -8.33 -58.00
C VAL A 22 -30.86 -8.59 -59.15
N ILE A 23 -29.54 -8.63 -58.88
CA ILE A 23 -28.52 -8.93 -59.92
C ILE A 23 -28.72 -10.35 -60.46
N PHE A 24 -29.00 -11.33 -59.62
CA PHE A 24 -29.30 -12.71 -60.03
C PHE A 24 -30.63 -12.77 -60.82
N GLY A 25 -31.65 -12.10 -60.41
CA GLY A 25 -32.96 -12.03 -61.11
C GLY A 25 -32.85 -11.41 -62.51
N VAL A 26 -32.12 -10.31 -62.66
CA VAL A 26 -31.85 -9.69 -63.98
C VAL A 26 -30.98 -10.57 -64.86
N SER A 27 -30.04 -11.35 -64.30
CA SER A 27 -29.21 -12.31 -65.04
C SER A 27 -30.04 -13.47 -65.59
N VAL A 28 -30.97 -13.96 -64.79
CA VAL A 28 -31.89 -15.07 -65.23
C VAL A 28 -32.94 -14.60 -66.25
N LEU A 29 -33.47 -13.41 -66.10
CA LEU A 29 -34.51 -12.83 -67.02
C LEU A 29 -33.96 -12.40 -68.40
N LYS A 30 -32.68 -12.11 -68.50
CA LYS A 30 -31.94 -11.81 -69.74
C LYS A 30 -31.38 -13.00 -70.48
N GLY A 31 -31.46 -14.20 -69.93
CA GLY A 31 -30.97 -15.44 -70.49
C GLY A 31 -31.86 -16.14 -71.49
N GLY A 32 -32.51 -15.41 -72.40
CA GLY A 32 -33.33 -15.96 -73.48
C GLY A 32 -32.95 -15.37 -74.84
N GLY A 33 -32.02 -16.00 -75.55
CA GLY A 33 -31.85 -15.84 -77.01
C GLY A 33 -30.60 -15.12 -77.50
N GLY A 34 -29.69 -15.86 -78.11
CA GLY A 34 -28.77 -15.39 -79.14
C GLY A 34 -27.36 -14.96 -78.76
N ASN A 35 -26.43 -15.73 -79.28
CA ASN A 35 -25.06 -15.55 -79.71
C ASN A 35 -24.17 -14.35 -79.24
N GLY A 36 -24.55 -13.57 -78.28
CA GLY A 36 -23.78 -12.43 -77.77
C GLY A 36 -23.29 -12.58 -76.36
N ALA A 37 -23.74 -13.58 -75.62
CA ALA A 37 -23.51 -13.73 -74.20
C ALA A 37 -22.22 -14.44 -73.80
N THR A 38 -21.57 -15.17 -74.73
CA THR A 38 -20.36 -15.92 -74.43
C THR A 38 -19.12 -15.03 -74.21
N GLY A 39 -19.07 -13.88 -74.87
CA GLY A 39 -17.98 -12.93 -74.69
C GLY A 39 -18.02 -12.15 -73.36
N VAL A 40 -19.23 -11.86 -72.90
CA VAL A 40 -19.45 -11.11 -71.65
C VAL A 40 -19.35 -12.05 -70.44
N VAL A 41 -19.83 -13.28 -70.62
CA VAL A 41 -19.74 -14.30 -69.55
C VAL A 41 -18.30 -14.72 -69.34
N ASN A 42 -17.51 -14.93 -70.43
CA ASN A 42 -16.09 -15.24 -70.28
C ASN A 42 -15.24 -14.08 -69.70
N LYS A 43 -15.55 -12.83 -70.02
CA LYS A 43 -14.94 -11.69 -69.39
C LYS A 43 -15.44 -11.51 -67.93
N GLY A 44 -16.68 -11.77 -67.67
CA GLY A 44 -17.23 -11.75 -66.30
C GLY A 44 -16.69 -12.86 -65.43
N VAL A 45 -16.53 -14.07 -65.99
CA VAL A 45 -15.95 -15.20 -65.23
C VAL A 45 -14.45 -15.01 -65.00
N SER A 46 -13.73 -14.42 -65.95
CA SER A 46 -12.30 -14.13 -65.73
C SER A 46 -12.06 -13.01 -64.70
N VAL A 47 -12.98 -12.03 -64.69
CA VAL A 47 -12.94 -10.96 -63.64
C VAL A 47 -13.36 -11.51 -62.27
N ILE A 48 -14.35 -12.39 -62.25
CA ILE A 48 -14.80 -13.05 -61.02
C ILE A 48 -13.72 -14.06 -60.53
N SER A 49 -13.11 -14.85 -61.42
CA SER A 49 -12.08 -15.78 -61.03
C SER A 49 -10.77 -15.05 -60.60
N GLY A 50 -10.40 -13.94 -61.22
CA GLY A 50 -9.31 -13.09 -60.81
C GLY A 50 -9.59 -12.33 -59.52
N GLY A 51 -10.82 -11.86 -59.32
CA GLY A 51 -11.31 -11.23 -58.11
C GLY A 51 -11.47 -12.22 -56.95
N PHE A 52 -11.89 -13.46 -57.23
CA PHE A 52 -12.02 -14.47 -56.17
C PHE A 52 -10.67 -14.96 -55.65
N SER A 53 -9.65 -15.05 -56.49
CA SER A 53 -8.31 -15.42 -56.04
C SER A 53 -7.67 -14.33 -55.20
N SER A 54 -7.93 -13.05 -55.48
CA SER A 54 -7.47 -11.95 -54.65
C SER A 54 -8.30 -11.81 -53.38
N VAL A 55 -9.63 -12.10 -53.43
CA VAL A 55 -10.49 -12.09 -52.24
C VAL A 55 -10.25 -13.29 -51.34
N THR A 56 -9.96 -14.48 -51.93
CA THR A 56 -9.55 -15.65 -51.09
C THR A 56 -8.20 -15.47 -50.44
N GLY A 57 -7.25 -14.80 -51.09
CA GLY A 57 -6.00 -14.39 -50.48
C GLY A 57 -6.20 -13.39 -49.32
N ALA A 58 -6.97 -12.33 -49.58
CA ALA A 58 -7.27 -11.32 -48.59
C ALA A 58 -8.14 -11.85 -47.42
N ILE A 59 -9.02 -12.83 -47.67
CA ILE A 59 -9.82 -13.49 -46.62
C ILE A 59 -8.90 -14.44 -45.81
N LYS A 60 -7.96 -15.15 -46.48
CA LYS A 60 -7.04 -16.04 -45.81
C LYS A 60 -6.07 -15.26 -44.89
N ASP A 61 -5.59 -14.11 -45.34
CA ASP A 61 -4.73 -13.24 -44.57
C ASP A 61 -5.51 -12.53 -43.42
N ASN A 62 -6.77 -12.11 -43.66
CA ASN A 62 -7.62 -11.54 -42.63
C ASN A 62 -8.12 -12.58 -41.62
N VAL A 63 -8.38 -13.83 -42.05
CA VAL A 63 -8.75 -14.90 -41.12
C VAL A 63 -7.54 -15.33 -40.28
N SER A 64 -6.35 -15.42 -40.86
CA SER A 64 -5.12 -15.65 -40.09
C SER A 64 -4.80 -14.48 -39.15
N GLY A 65 -5.09 -13.24 -39.57
CA GLY A 65 -4.99 -12.05 -38.74
C GLY A 65 -5.97 -12.05 -37.54
N ILE A 66 -7.22 -12.50 -37.74
CA ILE A 66 -8.21 -12.63 -36.68
C ILE A 66 -7.83 -13.74 -35.69
N PHE A 67 -7.32 -14.86 -36.18
CA PHE A 67 -6.83 -15.94 -35.31
C PHE A 67 -5.57 -15.54 -34.55
N SER A 68 -4.63 -14.82 -35.20
CA SER A 68 -3.44 -14.29 -34.53
C SER A 68 -3.82 -13.18 -33.54
N TYR A 69 -4.81 -12.35 -33.83
CA TYR A 69 -5.33 -11.31 -32.91
C TYR A 69 -5.97 -11.91 -31.66
N LYS A 70 -6.83 -12.94 -31.83
CA LYS A 70 -7.41 -13.67 -30.67
C LYS A 70 -6.33 -14.36 -29.84
N LYS A 71 -5.33 -14.96 -30.49
CA LYS A 71 -4.21 -15.60 -29.78
C LYS A 71 -3.36 -14.55 -29.04
N LEU A 72 -3.12 -13.41 -29.68
CA LEU A 72 -2.40 -12.30 -29.06
C LEU A 72 -3.19 -11.70 -27.89
N GLN A 73 -4.50 -11.55 -28.03
CA GLN A 73 -5.37 -11.06 -26.96
C GLN A 73 -5.41 -12.01 -25.76
N ALA A 74 -5.52 -13.32 -26.02
CA ALA A 74 -5.43 -14.34 -24.97
C ALA A 74 -4.05 -14.36 -24.28
N GLU A 75 -2.99 -14.10 -25.02
CA GLU A 75 -1.63 -14.02 -24.47
C GLU A 75 -1.44 -12.73 -23.64
N VAL A 76 -2.01 -11.60 -24.09
CA VAL A 76 -2.02 -10.36 -23.29
C VAL A 76 -2.79 -10.56 -21.99
N GLU A 77 -4.00 -11.15 -22.06
CA GLU A 77 -4.82 -11.44 -20.87
C GLU A 77 -4.08 -12.38 -19.89
N ARG A 78 -3.43 -13.43 -20.42
CA ARG A 78 -2.60 -14.33 -19.60
C ARG A 78 -1.41 -13.62 -18.96
N LEU A 79 -0.72 -12.74 -19.68
CA LEU A 79 0.41 -11.98 -19.18
C LEU A 79 -0.03 -10.92 -18.17
N GLU A 80 -1.22 -10.35 -18.33
CA GLU A 80 -1.81 -9.42 -17.36
C GLU A 80 -2.16 -10.15 -16.05
N ASP A 81 -2.77 -11.33 -16.15
CA ASP A 81 -3.08 -12.17 -14.98
C ASP A 81 -1.79 -12.63 -14.26
N GLU A 82 -0.78 -13.09 -15.00
CA GLU A 82 0.51 -13.45 -14.45
C GLU A 82 1.21 -12.26 -13.78
N ASN A 83 1.12 -11.06 -14.38
CA ASN A 83 1.68 -9.85 -13.80
C ASN A 83 0.95 -9.44 -12.52
N GLN A 84 -0.39 -9.59 -12.47
CA GLN A 84 -1.16 -9.37 -11.25
C GLN A 84 -0.82 -10.37 -10.15
N GLN A 85 -0.65 -11.64 -10.52
CA GLN A 85 -0.28 -12.67 -9.56
C GLN A 85 1.13 -12.44 -9.01
N LEU A 86 2.11 -12.15 -9.88
CA LEU A 86 3.46 -11.79 -9.46
C LEU A 86 3.52 -10.54 -8.59
N ARG A 87 2.66 -9.54 -8.86
CA ARG A 87 2.56 -8.36 -8.00
C ARG A 87 1.99 -8.68 -6.62
N LYS A 88 1.03 -9.61 -6.53
CA LYS A 88 0.49 -10.09 -5.25
C LYS A 88 1.56 -10.87 -4.47
N GLU A 89 2.26 -11.78 -5.13
CA GLU A 89 3.35 -12.54 -4.52
C GLU A 89 4.49 -11.63 -4.05
N LEU A 90 4.85 -10.62 -4.86
CA LEU A 90 5.84 -9.60 -4.47
C LEU A 90 5.36 -8.75 -3.30
N ALA A 91 4.07 -8.42 -3.23
CA ALA A 91 3.51 -7.67 -2.11
C ALA A 91 3.52 -8.52 -0.82
N GLU A 92 3.15 -9.80 -0.91
CA GLU A 92 3.22 -10.73 0.24
C GLU A 92 4.65 -10.93 0.72
N VAL A 93 5.60 -11.20 -0.20
CA VAL A 93 7.02 -11.33 0.16
C VAL A 93 7.60 -10.01 0.67
N GLY A 94 7.15 -8.88 0.14
CA GLY A 94 7.56 -7.55 0.61
C GLY A 94 7.07 -7.27 2.03
N LEU A 95 5.83 -7.63 2.34
CA LEU A 95 5.26 -7.53 3.69
C LEU A 95 6.00 -8.44 4.69
N ASP A 96 6.23 -9.70 4.31
CA ASP A 96 6.98 -10.65 5.16
C ASP A 96 8.42 -10.16 5.41
N ARG A 97 9.03 -9.54 4.41
CA ARG A 97 10.40 -9.02 4.53
C ARG A 97 10.45 -7.77 5.40
N GLU A 98 9.49 -6.85 5.26
CA GLU A 98 9.36 -5.68 6.12
C GLU A 98 9.10 -6.11 7.58
N ASP A 99 8.24 -7.09 7.79
CA ASP A 99 7.98 -7.67 9.12
C ASP A 99 9.24 -8.28 9.74
N LEU A 100 10.04 -9.00 8.96
CA LEU A 100 11.32 -9.57 9.43
C LEU A 100 12.35 -8.49 9.73
N GLU A 101 12.49 -7.48 8.88
CA GLU A 101 13.39 -6.35 9.11
C GLU A 101 12.96 -5.54 10.33
N GLU A 102 11.66 -5.38 10.57
CA GLU A 102 11.15 -4.71 11.78
C GLU A 102 11.39 -5.53 13.04
N LEU A 103 11.19 -6.85 12.98
CA LEU A 103 11.51 -7.76 14.07
C LEU A 103 13.03 -7.77 14.38
N GLU A 104 13.89 -7.73 13.36
CA GLU A 104 15.33 -7.61 13.54
C GLU A 104 15.71 -6.27 14.16
N ARG A 105 15.12 -5.16 13.73
CA ARG A 105 15.34 -3.84 14.33
C ARG A 105 14.83 -3.80 15.77
N LEU A 106 13.65 -4.34 16.06
CA LEU A 106 13.12 -4.49 17.41
C LEU A 106 14.10 -5.30 18.27
N SER A 107 14.60 -6.41 17.77
CA SER A 107 15.60 -7.23 18.45
C SER A 107 16.89 -6.45 18.72
N GLN A 108 17.37 -5.65 17.76
CA GLN A 108 18.56 -4.82 17.94
C GLN A 108 18.35 -3.69 18.95
N VAL A 109 17.21 -2.99 18.87
CA VAL A 109 16.86 -1.92 19.80
C VAL A 109 16.72 -2.47 21.23
N LEU A 110 16.14 -3.64 21.38
CA LEU A 110 15.94 -4.30 22.68
C LEU A 110 17.21 -5.01 23.18
N ASN A 111 18.08 -5.49 22.31
CA ASN A 111 19.35 -6.14 22.67
C ASN A 111 20.47 -5.14 23.00
N TYR A 112 20.37 -3.90 22.55
CA TYR A 112 21.44 -2.92 22.72
C TYR A 112 21.77 -2.61 24.19
N GLU A 113 20.83 -2.77 25.11
CA GLU A 113 21.03 -2.48 26.52
C GLU A 113 20.82 -3.69 27.47
N TYR A 114 20.20 -4.77 27.00
CA TYR A 114 19.79 -5.90 27.86
C TYR A 114 20.12 -7.25 27.25
N THR A 115 21.37 -7.63 27.34
CA THR A 115 21.85 -8.98 26.96
C THR A 115 21.21 -10.11 27.79
N GLU A 116 20.42 -9.79 28.82
CA GLU A 116 19.85 -10.78 29.74
C GLU A 116 18.33 -10.78 29.90
N LYS A 117 17.61 -9.79 29.39
CA LYS A 117 16.13 -9.77 29.47
C LYS A 117 15.49 -9.93 28.10
N LYS A 118 15.03 -11.13 27.79
CA LYS A 118 14.07 -11.34 26.70
C LYS A 118 12.75 -10.67 27.08
N PHE A 119 12.37 -9.61 26.36
CA PHE A 119 11.02 -9.05 26.46
C PHE A 119 10.02 -10.04 25.84
N ASP A 120 8.90 -10.24 26.51
CA ASP A 120 7.79 -10.97 25.96
C ASP A 120 6.98 -9.98 25.10
N LEU A 121 7.11 -10.10 23.79
CA LEU A 121 6.54 -9.20 22.80
C LEU A 121 5.28 -9.78 22.19
N VAL A 122 4.25 -8.96 22.04
CA VAL A 122 3.04 -9.27 21.30
C VAL A 122 2.93 -8.31 20.13
N THR A 123 3.08 -8.80 18.92
CA THR A 123 2.86 -8.01 17.70
C THR A 123 1.38 -7.76 17.46
N ALA A 124 1.04 -6.57 17.00
CA ALA A 124 -0.32 -6.15 16.74
C ALA A 124 -0.38 -5.19 15.56
N ASP A 125 -1.49 -5.24 14.82
CA ASP A 125 -1.79 -4.29 13.75
C ASP A 125 -2.64 -3.16 14.30
N ILE A 126 -2.46 -1.96 13.76
CA ILE A 126 -3.31 -0.82 14.06
C ILE A 126 -4.60 -0.96 13.26
N THR A 127 -5.74 -0.92 13.94
CA THR A 127 -7.06 -1.13 13.34
C THR A 127 -7.90 0.13 13.24
N SER A 128 -7.63 1.13 14.06
CA SER A 128 -8.36 2.39 14.05
C SER A 128 -7.47 3.51 14.57
N LEU A 129 -7.57 4.65 13.91
CA LEU A 129 -6.99 5.93 14.32
C LEU A 129 -8.15 6.82 14.76
N ASP A 130 -8.04 7.50 15.88
CA ASP A 130 -9.10 8.39 16.35
C ASP A 130 -9.16 9.64 15.46
N GLY A 131 -10.33 9.88 14.82
CA GLY A 131 -10.48 10.76 13.65
C GLY A 131 -10.32 12.26 13.91
N SER A 132 -10.21 12.70 15.17
CA SER A 132 -10.02 14.11 15.52
C SER A 132 -8.56 14.49 15.80
N ASN A 133 -7.76 13.53 16.28
CA ASN A 133 -6.32 13.64 16.55
C ASN A 133 -5.64 12.30 16.31
N TRP A 134 -5.62 11.88 15.06
CA TRP A 134 -5.18 10.54 14.64
C TRP A 134 -3.75 10.17 15.04
N THR A 135 -2.96 11.11 15.51
CA THR A 135 -1.60 10.88 15.96
C THR A 135 -1.47 10.56 17.45
N ASN A 136 -2.50 10.88 18.27
CA ASN A 136 -2.38 10.80 19.72
C ASN A 136 -2.89 9.49 20.31
N VAL A 137 -3.99 8.95 19.77
CA VAL A 137 -4.60 7.70 20.27
C VAL A 137 -5.01 6.81 19.12
N PHE A 138 -4.70 5.51 19.24
CA PHE A 138 -5.06 4.51 18.23
C PHE A 138 -5.44 3.16 18.87
N THR A 139 -6.08 2.29 18.10
CA THR A 139 -6.50 0.96 18.55
C THR A 139 -5.72 -0.11 17.82
N ILE A 140 -5.31 -1.15 18.55
CA ILE A 140 -4.63 -2.33 18.03
C ILE A 140 -5.50 -3.58 18.18
N ASN A 141 -5.27 -4.59 17.30
CA ASN A 141 -6.04 -5.83 17.22
C ASN A 141 -5.60 -6.93 18.21
N ARG A 142 -5.03 -6.54 19.34
CA ARG A 142 -4.63 -7.44 20.43
C ARG A 142 -5.05 -6.86 21.77
N GLY A 143 -5.39 -7.76 22.70
CA GLY A 143 -5.89 -7.36 24.02
C GLY A 143 -5.54 -8.35 25.13
N THR A 144 -6.40 -8.45 26.13
CA THR A 144 -6.18 -9.28 27.32
C THR A 144 -5.99 -10.76 27.00
N GLU A 145 -6.59 -11.29 25.93
CA GLU A 145 -6.37 -12.68 25.48
C GLU A 145 -4.92 -12.94 25.06
N SER A 146 -4.21 -11.90 24.63
CA SER A 146 -2.77 -11.95 24.30
C SER A 146 -1.87 -11.58 25.49
N GLY A 147 -2.45 -11.38 26.68
CA GLY A 147 -1.73 -11.01 27.90
C GLY A 147 -1.40 -9.52 28.01
N ILE A 148 -1.97 -8.67 27.15
CA ILE A 148 -1.78 -7.22 27.18
C ILE A 148 -2.55 -6.62 28.38
N LYS A 149 -1.91 -5.67 29.04
CA LYS A 149 -2.46 -4.92 30.19
C LYS A 149 -2.29 -3.41 29.98
N ALA A 150 -3.14 -2.63 30.64
CA ALA A 150 -2.93 -1.19 30.71
C ALA A 150 -1.57 -0.88 31.34
N GLY A 151 -0.86 0.10 30.79
CA GLY A 151 0.50 0.47 31.19
C GLY A 151 1.59 -0.26 30.41
N ASN A 152 1.29 -1.31 29.64
CA ASN A 152 2.30 -1.94 28.79
C ASN A 152 2.87 -0.95 27.77
N ALA A 153 4.18 -0.95 27.58
CA ALA A 153 4.84 -0.14 26.58
C ALA A 153 4.57 -0.67 25.18
N VAL A 154 4.39 0.23 24.23
CA VAL A 154 4.17 -0.07 22.82
C VAL A 154 5.33 0.50 22.02
N VAL A 155 5.95 -0.33 21.18
CA VAL A 155 7.15 -0.02 20.42
C VAL A 155 6.99 -0.44 18.96
N ASN A 156 7.85 0.08 18.09
CA ASN A 156 8.08 -0.45 16.76
C ASN A 156 9.60 -0.63 16.52
N GLY A 157 10.00 -0.98 15.30
CA GLY A 157 11.42 -1.17 14.94
C GLY A 157 12.29 0.08 15.05
N MET A 158 11.72 1.26 15.27
CA MET A 158 12.44 2.53 15.39
C MET A 158 12.55 3.01 16.85
N GLY A 159 11.56 2.66 17.70
CA GLY A 159 11.58 3.12 19.08
C GLY A 159 10.22 3.04 19.78
N LEU A 160 10.07 3.89 20.81
CA LEU A 160 8.87 3.98 21.63
C LEU A 160 7.72 4.65 20.86
N VAL A 161 6.60 3.95 20.75
CA VAL A 161 5.37 4.46 20.15
C VAL A 161 4.43 5.07 21.19
N GLY A 162 4.33 4.45 22.36
CA GLY A 162 3.42 4.92 23.40
C GLY A 162 3.19 3.87 24.49
N ARG A 163 1.97 3.90 25.07
CA ARG A 163 1.56 2.94 26.09
C ARG A 163 0.10 2.51 25.91
N VAL A 164 -0.21 1.31 26.36
CA VAL A 164 -1.59 0.83 26.44
C VAL A 164 -2.32 1.61 27.52
N GLN A 165 -3.40 2.30 27.15
CA GLN A 165 -4.28 3.03 28.05
C GLN A 165 -5.37 2.12 28.60
N GLU A 166 -6.03 1.40 27.68
CA GLU A 166 -7.17 0.54 27.97
C GLU A 166 -7.09 -0.73 27.12
N THR A 167 -7.61 -1.83 27.63
CA THR A 167 -7.59 -3.11 26.91
C THR A 167 -8.89 -3.89 27.09
N GLY A 168 -9.43 -4.42 26.00
CA GLY A 168 -10.52 -5.39 25.95
C GLY A 168 -10.00 -6.77 25.62
N LYS A 169 -10.88 -7.71 25.31
CA LYS A 169 -10.48 -9.10 24.98
C LYS A 169 -9.53 -9.20 23.80
N GLY A 170 -9.93 -8.66 22.64
CA GLY A 170 -9.18 -8.73 21.38
C GLY A 170 -8.68 -7.38 20.87
N TRP A 171 -8.70 -6.34 21.67
CA TRP A 171 -8.27 -5.00 21.29
C TRP A 171 -7.62 -4.26 22.45
N SER A 172 -6.82 -3.25 22.14
CA SER A 172 -6.27 -2.32 23.11
C SER A 172 -6.20 -0.92 22.52
N LYS A 173 -6.45 0.07 23.37
CA LYS A 173 -6.31 1.49 23.07
C LYS A 173 -4.94 1.95 23.53
N VAL A 174 -4.20 2.59 22.64
CA VAL A 174 -2.83 3.05 22.86
C VAL A 174 -2.79 4.56 22.81
N VAL A 175 -2.20 5.17 23.82
CA VAL A 175 -1.83 6.59 23.83
C VAL A 175 -0.42 6.71 23.28
N SER A 176 -0.29 7.54 22.28
CA SER A 176 0.97 7.80 21.59
C SER A 176 1.93 8.63 22.46
N LEU A 177 3.22 8.50 22.23
CA LEU A 177 4.28 9.32 22.81
C LEU A 177 4.10 10.83 22.58
N ILE A 178 3.43 11.22 21.49
CA ILE A 178 3.18 12.62 21.15
C ILE A 178 1.92 13.21 21.80
N ASP A 179 1.24 12.45 22.64
CA ASP A 179 0.10 12.92 23.44
C ASP A 179 0.58 13.64 24.71
N GLU A 180 -0.12 14.73 25.08
CA GLU A 180 0.22 15.55 26.25
C GLU A 180 0.15 14.79 27.57
N ASP A 181 -0.66 13.71 27.62
CA ASP A 181 -0.82 12.85 28.80
C ASP A 181 0.24 11.74 28.89
N CYS A 182 1.25 11.76 28.03
CA CYS A 182 2.27 10.72 27.93
C CYS A 182 3.63 11.20 28.45
N ASP A 183 3.80 11.27 29.77
CA ASP A 183 5.07 11.63 30.42
C ASP A 183 6.03 10.42 30.45
N ILE A 184 7.26 10.65 30.01
CA ILE A 184 8.29 9.61 29.91
C ILE A 184 9.59 10.12 30.51
N SER A 185 10.10 9.39 31.48
CA SER A 185 11.46 9.62 32.02
C SER A 185 12.49 9.05 31.05
N PHE A 186 13.42 9.87 30.62
CA PHE A 186 14.49 9.49 29.69
C PHE A 186 15.88 9.66 30.30
N LYS A 187 16.88 9.07 29.64
CA LYS A 187 18.31 9.30 29.86
C LYS A 187 19.02 9.50 28.53
N LEU A 188 20.15 10.18 28.54
CA LEU A 188 21.02 10.30 27.37
C LEU A 188 21.78 8.98 27.16
N ILE A 189 21.95 8.55 25.92
CA ILE A 189 22.76 7.36 25.60
C ILE A 189 24.23 7.61 25.96
N ARG A 190 24.77 8.79 25.61
CA ARG A 190 26.18 9.11 25.83
C ARG A 190 26.56 9.31 27.30
N ASP A 191 25.58 9.73 28.13
CA ASP A 191 25.77 9.88 29.58
C ASP A 191 24.50 9.47 30.32
N ARG A 192 24.49 8.24 30.82
CA ARG A 192 23.32 7.62 31.49
C ARG A 192 22.92 8.26 32.81
N LYS A 193 23.76 9.16 33.34
CA LYS A 193 23.45 9.93 34.56
C LYS A 193 22.59 11.14 34.29
N GLN A 194 22.54 11.58 33.02
CA GLN A 194 21.75 12.70 32.58
C GLN A 194 20.28 12.25 32.37
N LEU A 195 19.43 12.65 33.25
CA LEU A 195 18.02 12.30 33.29
C LEU A 195 17.14 13.50 32.96
N GLY A 196 15.98 13.23 32.36
CA GLY A 196 14.96 14.22 32.07
C GLY A 196 13.59 13.60 31.94
N ILE A 197 12.61 14.44 31.70
CA ILE A 197 11.22 14.06 31.41
C ILE A 197 10.83 14.68 30.08
N VAL A 198 10.21 13.90 29.20
CA VAL A 198 9.58 14.37 27.98
C VAL A 198 8.10 13.98 27.97
N SER A 199 7.29 14.81 27.33
CA SER A 199 5.88 14.56 27.05
C SER A 199 5.55 15.04 25.64
N GLY A 200 4.44 14.56 25.11
CA GLY A 200 3.87 15.13 23.90
C GLY A 200 3.47 16.58 24.11
N SER A 201 3.29 17.30 23.03
CA SER A 201 2.86 18.71 23.04
C SER A 201 1.75 18.98 22.04
N ALA A 202 0.96 20.00 22.27
CA ALA A 202 -0.05 20.48 21.35
C ALA A 202 0.56 20.67 19.95
N GLY A 203 0.05 19.94 18.95
CA GLY A 203 0.60 19.95 17.59
C GLY A 203 1.47 18.73 17.22
N GLY A 204 1.56 17.72 18.11
CA GLY A 204 2.20 16.43 17.79
C GLY A 204 3.73 16.43 17.89
N GLY A 205 4.30 17.37 18.65
CA GLY A 205 5.71 17.40 18.98
C GLY A 205 6.03 16.68 20.30
N ILE A 206 7.30 16.57 20.63
CA ILE A 206 7.79 16.08 21.92
C ILE A 206 8.64 17.18 22.52
N SER A 207 8.34 17.55 23.75
CA SER A 207 9.10 18.53 24.52
C SER A 207 9.36 18.03 25.93
N GLY A 208 10.34 18.60 26.59
CA GLY A 208 10.65 18.18 27.95
C GLY A 208 11.75 19.00 28.57
N TYR A 209 12.27 18.52 29.67
CA TYR A 209 13.33 19.20 30.40
C TYR A 209 14.28 18.22 31.08
N MET A 210 15.50 18.69 31.31
CA MET A 210 16.48 17.97 32.10
C MET A 210 16.21 18.15 33.60
N MET A 211 16.32 17.07 34.38
CA MET A 211 16.10 17.11 35.82
C MET A 211 17.22 17.84 36.59
N ASP A 212 18.41 17.91 35.99
CA ASP A 212 19.58 18.58 36.58
C ASP A 212 19.87 19.88 35.79
N ALA A 213 19.94 21.00 36.51
CA ALA A 213 20.33 22.29 35.95
C ALA A 213 21.76 22.26 35.35
N GLY A 214 22.64 21.45 35.90
CA GLY A 214 23.99 21.25 35.43
C GLY A 214 24.15 20.28 34.27
N SER A 215 23.04 19.80 33.71
CA SER A 215 23.07 18.82 32.61
C SER A 215 23.90 19.27 31.41
N THR A 216 24.54 18.32 30.73
CA THR A 216 25.38 18.56 29.56
C THR A 216 24.70 18.21 28.25
N VAL A 217 23.35 18.18 28.24
CA VAL A 217 22.57 17.87 27.04
C VAL A 217 22.88 18.82 25.88
N SER A 218 22.97 18.25 24.68
CA SER A 218 23.28 18.96 23.42
C SER A 218 22.35 18.54 22.30
N GLU A 219 22.22 19.37 21.30
CA GLU A 219 21.49 19.03 20.05
C GLU A 219 22.16 17.80 19.39
N GLY A 220 21.35 16.88 18.88
CA GLY A 220 21.78 15.61 18.30
C GLY A 220 21.95 14.47 19.33
N ASP A 221 21.83 14.74 20.64
CA ASP A 221 21.88 13.67 21.65
C ASP A 221 20.70 12.70 21.48
N ILE A 222 21.00 11.41 21.52
CA ILE A 222 19.98 10.37 21.48
C ILE A 222 19.45 10.13 22.88
N ILE A 223 18.13 10.17 23.02
CA ILE A 223 17.45 9.90 24.28
C ILE A 223 16.71 8.56 24.23
N VAL A 224 16.81 7.84 25.35
CA VAL A 224 16.13 6.54 25.54
C VAL A 224 15.38 6.54 26.86
N THR A 225 14.40 5.66 27.00
CA THR A 225 13.70 5.47 28.26
C THR A 225 14.68 5.16 29.38
N SER A 226 14.50 5.81 30.53
CA SER A 226 15.41 5.66 31.68
C SER A 226 15.23 4.34 32.43
N GLY A 227 14.01 3.77 32.37
CA GLY A 227 13.58 2.65 33.22
C GLY A 227 12.95 3.10 34.54
N LEU A 228 12.84 4.41 34.76
CA LEU A 228 12.08 4.98 35.89
C LEU A 228 10.61 5.12 35.47
N GLY A 229 9.73 4.52 36.23
CA GLY A 229 8.28 4.50 35.93
C GLY A 229 7.84 3.21 35.22
N ILE A 230 6.89 3.33 34.29
CA ILE A 230 6.23 2.17 33.65
C ILE A 230 6.96 1.64 32.42
N TYR A 231 7.85 2.42 31.84
CA TYR A 231 8.54 2.02 30.61
C TYR A 231 9.82 1.25 30.93
N PRO A 232 10.05 0.11 30.26
CA PRO A 232 11.36 -0.54 30.31
C PRO A 232 12.48 0.42 29.89
N ALA A 233 13.68 0.28 30.47
CA ALA A 233 14.79 1.15 30.12
C ALA A 233 15.38 0.79 28.75
N GLY A 234 15.93 1.79 28.05
CA GLY A 234 16.74 1.60 26.84
C GLY A 234 15.96 1.68 25.53
N ILE A 235 14.67 1.92 25.55
CA ILE A 235 13.87 2.10 24.34
C ILE A 235 14.15 3.48 23.76
N THR A 236 14.52 3.57 22.49
CA THR A 236 14.78 4.83 21.80
C THR A 236 13.51 5.69 21.75
N ILE A 237 13.65 6.97 22.12
CA ILE A 237 12.57 7.96 22.01
C ILE A 237 12.79 8.84 20.79
N GLY A 238 14.03 9.33 20.61
CA GLY A 238 14.39 10.21 19.52
C GLY A 238 15.68 10.96 19.76
N ASN A 239 15.89 12.01 18.99
CA ASN A 239 17.06 12.88 19.07
C ASN A 239 16.69 14.26 19.57
N VAL A 240 17.52 14.85 20.42
CA VAL A 240 17.37 16.23 20.87
C VAL A 240 17.52 17.16 19.67
N LYS A 241 16.47 17.95 19.39
CA LYS A 241 16.45 18.90 18.27
C LYS A 241 16.93 20.27 18.68
N THR A 242 16.48 20.76 19.83
CA THR A 242 16.88 22.05 20.39
C THR A 242 17.09 21.95 21.91
N VAL A 243 17.95 22.78 22.43
CA VAL A 243 18.18 22.94 23.87
C VAL A 243 18.10 24.41 24.23
N VAL A 244 17.19 24.78 25.12
CA VAL A 244 16.99 26.14 25.57
C VAL A 244 17.07 26.22 27.09
N TYR A 245 17.85 27.14 27.61
CA TYR A 245 17.89 27.39 29.04
C TYR A 245 16.69 28.29 29.47
N ASN A 246 15.85 27.78 30.35
CA ASN A 246 14.74 28.54 30.89
C ASN A 246 15.14 29.22 32.21
N SER A 247 15.26 30.53 32.19
CA SER A 247 15.66 31.34 33.35
C SER A 247 14.66 31.34 34.50
N ASN A 248 13.40 30.97 34.24
CA ASN A 248 12.36 30.94 35.30
C ASN A 248 12.42 29.61 36.07
N THR A 249 12.64 28.49 35.37
CA THR A 249 12.73 27.16 35.97
C THR A 249 14.17 26.79 36.33
N LEU A 250 15.15 27.51 35.81
CA LEU A 250 16.59 27.24 35.90
C LEU A 250 16.99 25.88 35.29
N LEU A 251 16.15 25.33 34.44
CA LEU A 251 16.37 24.05 33.80
C LEU A 251 16.61 24.21 32.29
N LYS A 252 17.27 23.22 31.68
CA LYS A 252 17.35 23.11 30.24
C LYS A 252 16.11 22.42 29.71
N GLU A 253 15.36 23.15 28.89
CA GLU A 253 14.24 22.62 28.13
C GLU A 253 14.75 22.09 26.77
N ILE A 254 14.15 21.00 26.33
CA ILE A 254 14.51 20.34 25.07
C ILE A 254 13.27 20.15 24.20
N THR A 255 13.45 20.22 22.90
CA THR A 255 12.52 19.61 21.95
C THR A 255 13.17 18.37 21.35
N VAL A 256 12.35 17.38 21.02
CA VAL A 256 12.82 16.08 20.55
C VAL A 256 12.21 15.77 19.20
N GLU A 257 13.01 15.35 18.27
CA GLU A 257 12.57 14.73 17.04
C GLU A 257 12.39 13.23 17.30
N SER A 258 11.15 12.76 17.16
CA SER A 258 10.81 11.36 17.42
C SER A 258 11.58 10.42 16.48
N ALA A 259 12.04 9.31 17.00
CA ALA A 259 12.58 8.22 16.17
C ALA A 259 11.48 7.54 15.34
N VAL A 260 10.22 7.61 15.79
CA VAL A 260 9.08 6.97 15.16
C VAL A 260 8.33 7.95 14.25
N ASN A 261 8.04 7.53 13.02
CA ASN A 261 7.13 8.24 12.13
C ASN A 261 5.68 7.80 12.40
N PHE A 262 4.94 8.61 13.17
CA PHE A 262 3.55 8.30 13.53
C PHE A 262 2.57 8.33 12.36
N LYS A 263 2.95 8.92 11.22
CA LYS A 263 2.10 9.01 10.03
C LYS A 263 2.07 7.72 9.20
N GLU A 264 3.08 6.90 9.35
CA GLU A 264 3.30 5.66 8.60
C GLU A 264 3.24 4.43 9.51
N LEU A 265 2.64 4.57 10.70
CA LEU A 265 2.60 3.52 11.69
C LEU A 265 1.48 2.53 11.36
N GLU A 266 1.83 1.30 10.99
CA GLU A 266 0.90 0.22 10.65
C GLU A 266 0.94 -0.91 11.66
N LYS A 267 2.14 -1.27 12.12
CA LYS A 267 2.38 -2.39 13.04
C LYS A 267 3.15 -1.94 14.27
N VAL A 268 2.85 -2.56 15.38
CA VAL A 268 3.50 -2.30 16.66
C VAL A 268 3.72 -3.60 17.42
N ALA A 269 4.59 -3.56 18.41
CA ALA A 269 4.77 -4.61 19.39
C ALA A 269 4.51 -4.08 20.79
N VAL A 270 3.79 -4.85 21.59
CA VAL A 270 3.51 -4.55 23.00
C VAL A 270 4.46 -5.34 23.88
N ILE A 271 5.18 -4.66 24.76
CA ILE A 271 6.05 -5.27 25.77
C ILE A 271 5.20 -5.62 26.99
N LYS A 272 5.18 -6.94 27.34
CA LYS A 272 4.42 -7.43 28.51
C LYS A 272 5.22 -7.41 29.79
#